data_a11d8ab807f60f12de483abf998269e9
#
_entry.id   a11d8ab807f60f12de483abf998269e9
#
_cell.length_a   1.000
_cell.length_b   1.000
_cell.length_c   1.000
_cell.angle_alpha   90.00
_cell.angle_beta   90.00
_cell.angle_gamma   90.00
#
_symmetry.space_group_name_H-M   'P 1'
#
loop_
_entity.id
_entity.type
_entity.pdbx_description
1 polymer ?
#
loop_
_entity_poly.entity_id
_entity_poly.type
_entity_poly.pdbx_seq_one_letter_code
_entity_poly.pdbx_strand_id
1 'polypeptide(L)'
;MHVVLRPSPSVTHRYRVTLPCKRSIDFGKNGVDYYVDHGNPRIMRAQLLRKGAILPKELRIERDPYEIHRGMLKVKESTMEDWDTYLSQDFWERWLLMSYPDMHKSKLWMATQEGVLFMPVPEDFWFCSNFQ
;
A
#
# COMPACT_ATOMS: atom_id res chain seq x y z
N MET A 1 1.94 2.21 15.73
CA MET A 1 0.49 1.94 15.56
C MET A 1 0.31 0.49 15.14
N HIS A 2 -0.53 -0.23 15.85
CA HIS A 2 -0.85 -1.61 15.54
C HIS A 2 -2.13 -1.67 14.70
N VAL A 3 -2.06 -2.39 13.59
CA VAL A 3 -3.20 -2.54 12.68
C VAL A 3 -3.45 -4.00 12.37
N VAL A 4 -4.68 -4.32 11.98
CA VAL A 4 -5.07 -5.66 11.55
C VAL A 4 -5.41 -5.61 10.07
N LEU A 5 -4.69 -6.39 9.27
CA LEU A 5 -4.92 -6.53 7.84
C LEU A 5 -5.67 -7.84 7.59
N ARG A 6 -6.75 -7.76 6.83
CA ARG A 6 -7.57 -8.94 6.49
C ARG A 6 -8.18 -8.77 5.10
N PRO A 7 -8.72 -9.84 4.49
CA PRO A 7 -9.48 -9.71 3.27
C PRO A 7 -10.69 -8.78 3.47
N SER A 8 -10.96 -7.93 2.49
CA SER A 8 -12.13 -7.08 2.56
C SER A 8 -13.40 -7.88 2.29
N PRO A 9 -14.47 -7.65 3.06
CA PRO A 9 -15.80 -8.20 2.74
C PRO A 9 -16.45 -7.49 1.56
N SER A 10 -15.91 -6.36 1.12
CA SER A 10 -16.41 -5.63 -0.05
C SER A 10 -16.08 -6.36 -1.34
N VAL A 11 -17.02 -6.42 -2.27
CA VAL A 11 -16.80 -7.03 -3.59
C VAL A 11 -15.89 -6.21 -4.49
N THR A 12 -15.66 -4.95 -4.15
CA THR A 12 -14.85 -4.01 -4.95
C THR A 12 -13.40 -3.90 -4.50
N HIS A 13 -13.08 -4.33 -3.28
CA HIS A 13 -11.75 -4.23 -2.70
C HIS A 13 -11.23 -5.57 -2.21
N ARG A 14 -9.89 -5.72 -2.22
CA ARG A 14 -9.24 -6.96 -1.78
C ARG A 14 -8.92 -6.99 -0.30
N TYR A 15 -8.59 -5.85 0.28
CA TYR A 15 -8.07 -5.77 1.64
C TYR A 15 -8.85 -4.80 2.50
N ARG A 16 -8.86 -5.09 3.79
CA ARG A 16 -9.35 -4.18 4.83
C ARG A 16 -8.31 -4.07 5.92
N VAL A 17 -7.95 -2.85 6.30
CA VAL A 17 -7.13 -2.59 7.45
C VAL A 17 -8.00 -1.99 8.54
N THR A 18 -7.88 -2.53 9.76
CA THR A 18 -8.57 -2.00 10.95
C THR A 18 -7.54 -1.30 11.82
N LEU A 19 -7.80 -0.03 12.11
CA LEU A 19 -6.93 0.85 12.88
C LEU A 19 -7.21 0.70 14.39
N PRO A 20 -6.29 1.17 15.26
CA PRO A 20 -6.51 1.13 16.72
C PRO A 20 -7.78 1.85 17.16
N CYS A 21 -8.21 2.88 16.44
CA CYS A 21 -9.46 3.60 16.69
C CYS A 21 -10.70 2.81 16.24
N LYS A 22 -10.55 1.57 15.82
CA LYS A 22 -11.59 0.68 15.29
C LYS A 22 -12.16 1.10 13.94
N ARG A 23 -11.61 2.14 13.32
CA ARG A 23 -11.97 2.52 11.97
C ARG A 23 -11.37 1.52 10.98
N SER A 24 -12.13 1.13 9.97
CA SER A 24 -11.67 0.24 8.92
C SER A 24 -11.60 0.96 7.59
N ILE A 25 -10.58 0.63 6.81
CA ILE A 25 -10.36 1.19 5.49
C ILE A 25 -10.22 0.04 4.51
N ASP A 26 -11.07 0.01 3.49
CA ASP A 26 -10.96 -0.94 2.39
C ASP A 26 -10.08 -0.35 1.30
N PHE A 27 -9.17 -1.15 0.78
CA PHE A 27 -8.23 -0.71 -0.24
C PHE A 27 -7.83 -1.85 -1.17
N GLY A 28 -7.14 -1.50 -2.27
CA GLY A 28 -6.76 -2.48 -3.27
C GLY A 28 -7.94 -2.90 -4.13
N LYS A 29 -8.20 -2.16 -5.21
CA LYS A 29 -9.33 -2.45 -6.11
C LYS A 29 -9.19 -3.82 -6.75
N ASN A 30 -10.29 -4.58 -6.80
CA ASN A 30 -10.35 -5.81 -7.58
C ASN A 30 -10.18 -5.49 -9.07
N GLY A 31 -9.43 -6.35 -9.76
CA GLY A 31 -9.16 -6.17 -11.18
C GLY A 31 -8.00 -5.23 -11.50
N VAL A 32 -7.36 -4.64 -10.50
CA VAL A 32 -6.18 -3.80 -10.67
C VAL A 32 -4.96 -4.56 -10.17
N ASP A 33 -3.91 -4.65 -10.99
CA ASP A 33 -2.63 -5.22 -10.58
C ASP A 33 -1.72 -4.14 -10.02
N TYR A 34 -1.38 -4.28 -8.75
CA TYR A 34 -0.42 -3.42 -8.06
C TYR A 34 0.98 -4.03 -8.14
N TYR A 35 1.97 -3.34 -7.59
CA TYR A 35 3.35 -3.83 -7.62
C TYR A 35 3.50 -5.21 -6.97
N VAL A 36 2.77 -5.47 -5.90
CA VAL A 36 2.76 -6.79 -5.23
C VAL A 36 2.21 -7.90 -6.14
N ASP A 37 1.45 -7.55 -7.17
CA ASP A 37 0.87 -8.51 -8.11
C ASP A 37 1.76 -8.72 -9.33
N HIS A 38 2.16 -7.65 -10.01
CA HIS A 38 2.92 -7.76 -11.26
C HIS A 38 4.45 -7.81 -11.07
N GLY A 39 4.95 -7.30 -9.95
CA GLY A 39 6.38 -7.33 -9.65
C GLY A 39 7.28 -6.56 -10.61
N ASN A 40 6.73 -5.71 -11.47
CA ASN A 40 7.47 -4.98 -12.48
C ASN A 40 7.68 -3.52 -12.05
N PRO A 41 8.93 -3.11 -11.76
CA PRO A 41 9.21 -1.75 -11.27
C PRO A 41 8.87 -0.66 -12.29
N ARG A 42 8.97 -0.94 -13.58
CA ARG A 42 8.62 0.04 -14.62
C ARG A 42 7.11 0.29 -14.67
N ILE A 43 6.33 -0.76 -14.53
CA ILE A 43 4.85 -0.63 -14.47
C ILE A 43 4.45 0.09 -13.20
N MET A 44 5.03 -0.27 -12.06
CA MET A 44 4.79 0.40 -10.78
C MET A 44 5.09 1.89 -10.88
N ARG A 45 6.24 2.25 -11.43
CA ARG A 45 6.64 3.65 -11.62
C ARG A 45 5.63 4.40 -12.49
N ALA A 46 5.20 3.79 -13.61
CA ALA A 46 4.21 4.40 -14.49
C ALA A 46 2.86 4.59 -13.79
N GLN A 47 2.46 3.63 -12.97
CA GLN A 47 1.24 3.71 -12.18
C GLN A 47 1.29 4.88 -11.17
N LEU A 48 2.41 5.03 -10.48
CA LEU A 48 2.59 6.13 -9.52
C LEU A 48 2.61 7.49 -10.20
N LEU A 49 3.25 7.59 -11.37
CA LEU A 49 3.26 8.84 -12.13
C LEU A 49 1.85 9.23 -12.60
N ARG A 50 1.04 8.26 -13.00
CA ARG A 50 -0.37 8.51 -13.35
C ARG A 50 -1.19 8.97 -12.16
N LYS A 51 -0.84 8.54 -10.96
CA LYS A 51 -1.47 9.00 -9.72
C LYS A 51 -0.99 10.39 -9.28
N GLY A 52 -0.11 11.01 -10.04
CA GLY A 52 0.38 12.34 -9.75
C GLY A 52 1.70 12.40 -8.99
N ALA A 53 2.40 11.29 -8.88
CA ALA A 53 3.72 11.28 -8.26
C ALA A 53 4.70 12.16 -9.02
N ILE A 54 5.59 12.79 -8.28
CA ILE A 54 6.70 13.56 -8.83
C ILE A 54 7.96 12.73 -8.68
N LEU A 55 8.63 12.46 -9.79
CA LEU A 55 9.89 11.74 -9.77
C LEU A 55 11.03 12.76 -9.65
N PRO A 56 11.81 12.75 -8.56
CA PRO A 56 12.99 13.61 -8.44
C PRO A 56 13.95 13.38 -9.58
N LYS A 57 14.66 14.42 -10.00
CA LYS A 57 15.60 14.37 -11.14
C LYS A 57 16.66 13.30 -10.94
N GLU A 58 17.12 13.11 -9.71
CA GLU A 58 18.15 12.15 -9.35
C GLU A 58 17.71 10.70 -9.59
N LEU A 59 16.42 10.45 -9.62
CA LEU A 59 15.83 9.12 -9.79
C LEU A 59 15.29 8.87 -11.19
N ARG A 60 15.40 9.86 -12.08
CA ARG A 60 14.92 9.71 -13.46
C ARG A 60 15.81 8.82 -14.31
N ILE A 61 17.07 8.72 -13.92
CA ILE A 61 18.04 7.85 -14.55
C ILE A 61 18.03 6.54 -13.80
N GLU A 62 18.00 5.44 -14.52
CA GLU A 62 17.86 4.07 -14.05
C GLU A 62 18.67 3.75 -12.80
N ARG A 63 18.12 4.06 -11.65
CA ARG A 63 18.63 3.60 -10.36
C ARG A 63 17.82 2.41 -9.89
N ASP A 64 18.34 1.74 -8.87
CA ASP A 64 17.66 0.64 -8.22
C ASP A 64 16.19 1.01 -7.98
N PRO A 65 15.24 0.26 -8.58
CA PRO A 65 13.82 0.55 -8.42
C PRO A 65 13.37 0.56 -6.97
N TYR A 66 14.09 -0.10 -6.08
CA TYR A 66 13.75 -0.10 -4.65
C TYR A 66 14.01 1.24 -3.97
N GLU A 67 14.91 2.07 -4.47
CA GLU A 67 15.13 3.40 -3.92
C GLU A 67 13.91 4.32 -4.10
N ILE A 68 13.11 4.05 -5.11
CA ILE A 68 11.89 4.80 -5.40
C ILE A 68 10.87 4.66 -4.27
N HIS A 69 10.93 3.57 -3.51
CA HIS A 69 9.95 3.29 -2.46
C HIS A 69 10.14 4.07 -1.18
N ARG A 70 11.28 4.67 -0.98
CA ARG A 70 11.62 5.32 0.29
C ARG A 70 11.03 6.72 0.45
N GLY A 71 9.86 6.96 -0.11
CA GLY A 71 9.21 8.27 -0.03
C GLY A 71 9.82 9.31 -0.97
N MET A 72 10.58 8.87 -1.95
CA MET A 72 11.23 9.76 -2.91
C MET A 72 10.29 10.28 -3.99
N LEU A 73 9.18 9.60 -4.19
CA LEU A 73 8.10 10.08 -5.06
C LEU A 73 7.12 10.88 -4.21
N LYS A 74 6.84 12.10 -4.62
CA LYS A 74 5.91 12.97 -3.94
C LYS A 74 4.67 13.17 -4.78
N VAL A 75 3.52 13.24 -4.15
CA VAL A 75 2.27 13.57 -4.82
C VAL A 75 2.29 15.06 -5.17
N LYS A 76 1.87 15.40 -6.37
CA LYS A 76 1.68 16.78 -6.78
C LYS A 76 0.54 17.39 -5.96
N GLU A 77 0.68 18.67 -5.60
CA GLU A 77 -0.35 19.40 -4.83
C GLU A 77 -1.71 19.41 -5.54
N SER A 78 -1.71 19.36 -6.87
CA SER A 78 -2.94 19.38 -7.67
C SER A 78 -3.68 18.04 -7.72
N THR A 79 -3.14 16.98 -7.09
CA THR A 79 -3.77 15.67 -7.11
C THR A 79 -4.62 15.47 -5.87
N MET A 80 -5.60 14.56 -5.99
CA MET A 80 -6.47 14.17 -4.86
C MET A 80 -5.89 13.02 -4.05
N GLU A 81 -4.73 12.49 -4.47
CA GLU A 81 -4.09 11.37 -3.76
C GLU A 81 -3.47 11.84 -2.46
N ASP A 82 -3.82 11.16 -1.37
CA ASP A 82 -3.29 11.47 -0.04
C ASP A 82 -2.44 10.30 0.46
N TRP A 83 -1.13 10.46 0.39
CA TRP A 83 -0.16 9.45 0.82
C TRP A 83 0.39 9.68 2.22
N ASP A 84 -0.04 10.74 2.88
CA ASP A 84 0.53 11.17 4.15
C ASP A 84 -0.28 10.74 5.38
N THR A 85 -1.55 10.41 5.20
CA THR A 85 -2.40 10.00 6.31
C THR A 85 -2.89 8.56 6.20
N TYR A 86 -2.74 7.81 7.28
CA TYR A 86 -3.22 6.44 7.39
C TYR A 86 -4.76 6.33 7.35
N LEU A 87 -5.48 7.45 7.38
CA LEU A 87 -6.94 7.47 7.22
C LEU A 87 -7.38 7.43 5.76
N SER A 88 -6.44 7.54 4.84
CA SER A 88 -6.72 7.54 3.41
C SER A 88 -6.52 6.15 2.82
N GLN A 89 -7.42 5.75 1.94
CA GLN A 89 -7.27 4.55 1.10
C GLN A 89 -5.98 4.61 0.27
N ASP A 90 -5.64 5.79 -0.24
CA ASP A 90 -4.47 6.00 -1.08
C ASP A 90 -3.16 5.70 -0.35
N PHE A 91 -3.09 6.00 0.95
CA PHE A 91 -1.95 5.70 1.80
C PHE A 91 -1.64 4.19 1.80
N TRP A 92 -2.66 3.36 2.02
CA TRP A 92 -2.48 1.91 2.11
C TRP A 92 -2.15 1.29 0.76
N GLU A 93 -2.77 1.77 -0.31
CA GLU A 93 -2.44 1.32 -1.66
C GLU A 93 -1.00 1.68 -2.02
N ARG A 94 -0.58 2.90 -1.73
CA ARG A 94 0.77 3.38 -2.04
C ARG A 94 1.85 2.62 -1.26
N TRP A 95 1.70 2.57 0.06
CA TRP A 95 2.78 2.08 0.91
C TRP A 95 2.78 0.58 1.09
N LEU A 96 1.62 -0.07 1.08
CA LEU A 96 1.56 -1.51 1.24
C LEU A 96 1.62 -2.26 -0.11
N LEU A 97 0.93 -1.77 -1.13
CA LEU A 97 0.79 -2.49 -2.40
C LEU A 97 1.77 -2.04 -3.47
N MET A 98 2.36 -0.86 -3.35
CA MET A 98 3.22 -0.26 -4.38
C MET A 98 4.66 -0.02 -3.93
N SER A 99 5.04 -0.39 -2.73
CA SER A 99 6.40 -0.17 -2.22
C SER A 99 7.39 -1.23 -2.69
N TYR A 100 7.02 -2.48 -2.56
CA TYR A 100 7.84 -3.62 -2.95
C TYR A 100 7.00 -4.62 -3.73
N PRO A 101 7.62 -5.48 -4.53
CA PRO A 101 6.89 -6.57 -5.19
C PRO A 101 6.49 -7.68 -4.23
N ASP A 102 6.96 -7.62 -2.98
CA ASP A 102 6.66 -8.57 -1.91
C ASP A 102 5.98 -7.82 -0.77
N MET A 103 4.74 -8.23 -0.45
CA MET A 103 3.96 -7.59 0.60
C MET A 103 4.64 -7.69 1.97
N HIS A 104 5.35 -8.78 2.24
CA HIS A 104 6.08 -8.93 3.50
C HIS A 104 7.15 -7.84 3.66
N LYS A 105 7.89 -7.56 2.60
CA LYS A 105 8.89 -6.46 2.59
C LYS A 105 8.23 -5.10 2.75
N SER A 106 7.08 -4.89 2.13
CA SER A 106 6.32 -3.65 2.30
C SER A 106 5.90 -3.46 3.76
N LYS A 107 5.42 -4.52 4.41
CA LYS A 107 5.06 -4.46 5.83
C LYS A 107 6.26 -4.12 6.72
N LEU A 108 7.41 -4.71 6.46
CA LEU A 108 8.64 -4.41 7.20
C LEU A 108 9.06 -2.96 7.01
N TRP A 109 8.98 -2.46 5.79
CA TRP A 109 9.28 -1.06 5.50
C TRP A 109 8.34 -0.11 6.25
N MET A 110 7.05 -0.41 6.24
CA MET A 110 6.05 0.40 6.95
C MET A 110 6.28 0.37 8.46
N ALA A 111 6.69 -0.76 9.01
CA ALA A 111 7.02 -0.86 10.44
C ALA A 111 8.20 0.04 10.80
N THR A 112 9.21 0.10 9.94
CA THR A 112 10.43 0.87 10.16
C THR A 112 10.23 2.37 9.92
N GLN A 113 9.56 2.73 8.82
CA GLN A 113 9.48 4.11 8.36
C GLN A 113 8.22 4.83 8.84
N GLU A 114 7.12 4.12 9.00
CA GLU A 114 5.83 4.71 9.35
C GLU A 114 5.34 4.30 10.74
N GLY A 115 6.05 3.42 11.41
CA GLY A 115 5.66 2.91 12.72
C GLY A 115 4.38 2.07 12.69
N VAL A 116 4.06 1.49 11.55
CA VAL A 116 2.86 0.65 11.37
C VAL A 116 3.23 -0.80 11.58
N LEU A 117 2.68 -1.41 12.62
CA LEU A 117 2.92 -2.81 12.96
C LEU A 117 1.68 -3.63 12.63
N PHE A 118 1.85 -4.62 11.77
CA PHE A 118 0.77 -5.51 11.39
C PHE A 118 0.65 -6.62 12.41
N MET A 119 -0.50 -6.68 13.10
CA MET A 119 -0.77 -7.70 14.09
C MET A 119 -1.05 -9.04 13.42
N PRO A 120 -0.55 -10.14 14.00
CA PRO A 120 -0.96 -11.46 13.51
C PRO A 120 -2.45 -11.63 13.70
N VAL A 121 -3.10 -12.14 12.65
CA VAL A 121 -4.53 -12.46 12.71
C VAL A 121 -4.62 -13.94 13.13
N PRO A 122 -5.39 -14.26 14.18
CA PRO A 122 -5.57 -15.65 14.57
C PRO A 122 -6.11 -16.47 13.41
N GLU A 123 -5.64 -17.70 13.29
CA GLU A 123 -6.07 -18.60 12.23
C GLU A 123 -7.59 -18.77 12.20
N ASP A 124 -8.20 -18.87 13.36
CA ASP A 124 -9.65 -18.93 13.53
C ASP A 124 -10.37 -17.75 12.90
N PHE A 125 -9.78 -16.57 13.05
CA PHE A 125 -10.35 -15.34 12.49
C PHE A 125 -10.39 -15.39 10.97
N TRP A 126 -9.30 -15.80 10.32
CA TRP A 126 -9.24 -15.94 8.88
C TRP A 126 -10.21 -16.99 8.37
N PHE A 127 -10.30 -18.09 9.07
CA PHE A 127 -11.21 -19.18 8.76
C PHE A 127 -12.67 -18.71 8.82
N CYS A 128 -13.05 -18.03 9.89
CA CYS A 128 -14.40 -17.47 10.04
C CYS A 128 -14.71 -16.44 8.96
N SER A 129 -13.73 -15.60 8.59
CA SER A 129 -13.89 -14.58 7.55
C SER A 129 -14.17 -15.19 6.17
N ASN A 130 -13.65 -16.37 5.90
CA ASN A 130 -13.85 -17.05 4.64
C ASN A 130 -15.26 -17.62 4.48
N PHE A 131 -16.00 -17.75 5.55
CA PHE A 131 -17.38 -18.29 5.55
C PHE A 131 -18.44 -17.20 5.64
N GLN A 132 -18.02 -16.00 5.77
CA GLN A 132 -18.91 -14.85 5.78
C GLN A 132 -18.85 -14.12 4.42
#